data_1e4e1d8c31f50f4621e5a71aad1cfe37
#
_entry.id   1e4e1d8c31f50f4621e5a71aad1cfe37
#
_cell.length_a   1.000
_cell.length_b   1.000
_cell.length_c   1.000
_cell.angle_alpha   90.00
_cell.angle_beta   90.00
_cell.angle_gamma   90.00
#
_symmetry.space_group_name_H-M   'P 1'
#
loop_
_entity.id
_entity.type
_entity.pdbx_description
1 polymer ?
#
loop_
_entity_poly.entity_id
_entity_poly.type
_entity_poly.pdbx_seq_one_letter_code
_entity_poly.pdbx_strand_id
1 'polypeptide(L)'
;MGGQHHITSIGIDRENKNSDFINQDLAINTLFDDKALFEKLDMLNRPDVILASPPCESWSIASAMKDGNACWKQQQNITTSLFGGYEESSKFTIRNKGDYHKCQFKYDKSFLTRINGEMCIFNTLKIIDHYKPKIFVIENPAYGRIWEYIKSVIGFDIPYENLTFYYNYGYPVQKATKFGSNIDLKLLNQKKKGKISLKHYNTGSNRYNSRSNIPLNLVKAIIKECEAYIGE
;
A
#
# COMPACT_ATOMS: atom_id res chain seq x y z
N MET A 1 18.17 -25.61 2.62
CA MET A 1 19.41 -24.80 2.58
C MET A 1 18.94 -23.35 2.47
N GLY A 2 19.08 -22.52 3.51
CA GLY A 2 18.70 -21.11 3.42
C GLY A 2 19.70 -20.40 2.53
N GLY A 3 19.25 -19.95 1.36
CA GLY A 3 20.08 -19.12 0.47
C GLY A 3 20.42 -17.81 1.16
N GLN A 4 21.59 -17.26 0.89
CA GLN A 4 21.98 -15.94 1.36
C GLN A 4 21.30 -14.91 0.44
N HIS A 5 20.34 -14.12 0.99
CA HIS A 5 19.66 -13.07 0.24
C HIS A 5 20.42 -11.76 0.37
N HIS A 6 20.61 -11.07 -0.75
CA HIS A 6 21.03 -9.68 -0.77
C HIS A 6 19.78 -8.80 -0.78
N ILE A 7 19.63 -7.94 0.24
CA ILE A 7 18.43 -7.09 0.42
C ILE A 7 18.83 -5.63 0.36
N THR A 8 18.34 -4.91 -0.65
CA THR A 8 18.44 -3.46 -0.72
C THR A 8 17.09 -2.84 -0.30
N SER A 9 17.13 -1.93 0.66
CA SER A 9 15.95 -1.17 1.10
C SER A 9 15.95 0.22 0.49
N ILE A 10 14.80 0.67 -0.02
CA ILE A 10 14.67 1.96 -0.71
C ILE A 10 13.50 2.75 -0.10
N GLY A 11 13.73 4.02 0.18
CA GLY A 11 12.69 4.90 0.73
C GLY A 11 13.26 6.12 1.44
N ILE A 12 12.41 6.80 2.21
CA ILE A 12 12.79 7.99 2.99
C ILE A 12 12.85 7.70 4.50
N ASP A 13 12.86 6.44 4.90
CA ASP A 13 12.91 6.04 6.31
C ASP A 13 14.29 6.29 6.91
N ARG A 14 14.40 7.32 7.74
CA ARG A 14 15.64 7.69 8.42
C ARG A 14 16.05 6.73 9.55
N GLU A 15 15.14 5.86 9.99
CA GLU A 15 15.38 4.88 11.05
C GLU A 15 15.79 3.51 10.49
N ASN A 16 15.88 3.37 9.17
CA ASN A 16 16.26 2.12 8.54
C ASN A 16 17.68 1.72 8.93
N LYS A 17 17.82 0.47 9.39
CA LYS A 17 19.10 -0.11 9.87
C LYS A 17 19.76 -1.03 8.84
N ASN A 18 19.19 -1.17 7.65
CA ASN A 18 19.82 -1.95 6.59
C ASN A 18 21.06 -1.20 6.08
N SER A 19 22.21 -1.85 6.03
CA SER A 19 23.45 -1.29 5.47
C SER A 19 23.29 -0.88 4.00
N ASP A 20 22.44 -1.60 3.26
CA ASP A 20 22.19 -1.37 1.84
C ASP A 20 20.91 -0.53 1.62
N PHE A 21 20.72 0.48 2.48
CA PHE A 21 19.61 1.41 2.36
C PHE A 21 19.92 2.55 1.39
N ILE A 22 19.03 2.75 0.43
CA ILE A 22 19.05 3.88 -0.50
C ILE A 22 18.00 4.89 -0.07
N ASN A 23 18.47 6.07 0.36
CA ASN A 23 17.56 7.18 0.65
C ASN A 23 17.08 7.80 -0.66
N GLN A 24 15.83 7.51 -1.01
CA GLN A 24 15.17 8.04 -2.21
C GLN A 24 13.69 8.23 -1.96
N ASP A 25 13.19 9.40 -2.31
CA ASP A 25 11.76 9.68 -2.33
C ASP A 25 11.12 9.01 -3.55
N LEU A 26 10.20 8.06 -3.30
CA LEU A 26 9.45 7.39 -4.35
C LEU A 26 8.19 8.17 -4.79
N ALA A 27 7.90 9.32 -4.16
CA ALA A 27 6.86 10.24 -4.62
C ALA A 27 7.39 11.29 -5.62
N ILE A 28 8.56 11.08 -6.16
CA ILE A 28 9.19 11.99 -7.14
C ILE A 28 8.34 12.10 -8.41
N ASN A 29 8.24 13.32 -8.92
CA ASN A 29 7.52 13.58 -10.16
C ASN A 29 8.37 13.14 -11.37
N THR A 30 7.80 12.25 -12.18
CA THR A 30 8.45 11.69 -13.39
C THR A 30 7.75 12.11 -14.68
N LEU A 31 7.01 13.23 -14.67
CA LEU A 31 6.22 13.68 -15.82
C LEU A 31 7.11 14.01 -17.05
N PHE A 32 8.23 14.69 -16.80
CA PHE A 32 9.10 15.14 -17.89
C PHE A 32 10.33 14.25 -18.07
N ASP A 33 10.80 13.61 -17.00
CA ASP A 33 11.98 12.76 -16.99
C ASP A 33 11.90 11.80 -15.80
N ASP A 34 12.10 10.53 -16.03
CA ASP A 34 12.15 9.51 -14.98
C ASP A 34 13.57 9.19 -14.50
N LYS A 35 14.58 9.87 -15.07
CA LYS A 35 15.99 9.68 -14.72
C LYS A 35 16.21 9.78 -13.21
N ALA A 36 15.63 10.78 -12.55
CA ALA A 36 15.78 10.95 -11.12
C ALA A 36 15.20 9.77 -10.29
N LEU A 37 14.23 9.02 -10.83
CA LEU A 37 13.73 7.81 -10.20
C LEU A 37 14.71 6.65 -10.37
N PHE A 38 15.26 6.46 -11.57
CA PHE A 38 16.05 5.29 -11.93
C PHE A 38 17.56 5.46 -11.76
N GLU A 39 18.09 6.68 -11.70
CA GLU A 39 19.54 6.94 -11.64
C GLU A 39 20.29 6.10 -10.59
N LYS A 40 19.73 5.97 -9.39
CA LYS A 40 20.34 5.15 -8.34
C LYS A 40 19.96 3.68 -8.45
N LEU A 41 18.76 3.39 -8.92
CA LEU A 41 18.23 2.03 -8.99
C LEU A 41 18.92 1.24 -10.10
N ASP A 42 19.23 1.87 -11.23
CA ASP A 42 19.93 1.24 -12.37
C ASP A 42 21.41 0.90 -12.07
N MET A 43 21.96 1.45 -10.98
CA MET A 43 23.30 1.04 -10.49
C MET A 43 23.26 -0.26 -9.69
N LEU A 44 22.09 -0.77 -9.37
CA LEU A 44 21.91 -2.02 -8.62
C LEU A 44 21.79 -3.21 -9.57
N ASN A 45 22.06 -4.40 -9.04
CA ASN A 45 21.73 -5.62 -9.74
C ASN A 45 20.23 -5.73 -9.95
N ARG A 46 19.79 -6.27 -11.10
CA ARG A 46 18.38 -6.52 -11.37
C ARG A 46 17.78 -7.42 -10.27
N PRO A 47 16.70 -7.00 -9.61
CA PRO A 47 16.11 -7.77 -8.53
C PRO A 47 15.35 -9.00 -9.04
N ASP A 48 15.47 -10.14 -8.36
CA ASP A 48 14.59 -11.29 -8.58
C ASP A 48 13.21 -11.04 -7.95
N VAL A 49 13.18 -10.34 -6.82
CA VAL A 49 11.95 -10.06 -6.05
C VAL A 49 11.88 -8.57 -5.73
N ILE A 50 10.73 -7.95 -5.98
CA ILE A 50 10.40 -6.61 -5.48
C ILE A 50 9.28 -6.73 -4.46
N LEU A 51 9.55 -6.30 -3.22
CA LEU A 51 8.55 -6.18 -2.16
C LEU A 51 8.29 -4.69 -1.90
N ALA A 52 7.07 -4.23 -2.15
CA ALA A 52 6.68 -2.82 -2.03
C ALA A 52 5.56 -2.62 -1.00
N SER A 53 5.66 -1.56 -0.20
CA SER A 53 4.61 -1.14 0.75
C SER A 53 4.37 0.37 0.62
N PRO A 54 3.67 0.81 -0.44
CA PRO A 54 3.38 2.23 -0.65
C PRO A 54 2.49 2.78 0.47
N PRO A 55 2.58 4.09 0.77
CA PRO A 55 1.84 4.73 1.86
C PRO A 55 0.34 4.48 1.79
N CYS A 56 -0.25 4.01 2.89
CA CYS A 56 -1.68 3.67 2.96
C CYS A 56 -2.59 4.85 3.35
N GLU A 57 -2.04 6.00 3.75
CA GLU A 57 -2.82 7.13 4.27
C GLU A 57 -3.86 7.67 3.27
N SER A 58 -3.51 7.73 2.00
CA SER A 58 -4.39 8.20 0.92
C SER A 58 -5.55 7.24 0.65
N TRP A 59 -5.38 5.97 0.96
CA TRP A 59 -6.24 4.89 0.52
C TRP A 59 -7.13 4.32 1.63
N SER A 60 -6.87 4.72 2.89
CA SER A 60 -7.55 4.17 4.06
C SER A 60 -9.03 4.53 4.10
N ILE A 61 -9.89 3.51 4.25
CA ILE A 61 -11.33 3.68 4.48
C ILE A 61 -11.59 4.25 5.87
N ALA A 62 -10.74 3.99 6.85
CA ALA A 62 -10.92 4.49 8.21
C ALA A 62 -10.91 6.03 8.28
N SER A 63 -10.12 6.68 7.43
CA SER A 63 -10.10 8.14 7.33
C SER A 63 -11.22 8.70 6.44
N ALA A 64 -11.96 7.86 5.73
CA ALA A 64 -13.08 8.24 4.87
C ALA A 64 -14.42 8.40 5.62
N MET A 65 -14.46 8.14 6.92
CA MET A 65 -15.64 8.38 7.74
C MET A 65 -16.05 9.85 7.71
N LYS A 66 -17.33 10.11 8.04
CA LYS A 66 -17.82 11.48 8.31
C LYS A 66 -16.85 12.12 9.31
N ASP A 67 -16.40 13.32 9.04
CA ASP A 67 -15.40 14.06 9.84
C ASP A 67 -13.96 13.51 9.80
N GLY A 68 -13.66 12.49 9.01
CA GLY A 68 -12.29 12.03 8.76
C GLY A 68 -11.57 12.89 7.72
N ASN A 69 -10.23 12.78 7.66
CA ASN A 69 -9.35 13.55 6.75
C ASN A 69 -8.96 12.79 5.49
N ALA A 70 -9.78 11.86 5.02
CA ALA A 70 -9.54 11.22 3.73
C ALA A 70 -9.59 12.24 2.60
N CYS A 71 -8.72 12.09 1.62
CA CYS A 71 -8.71 12.94 0.44
C CYS A 71 -9.84 12.58 -0.56
N TRP A 72 -10.35 11.35 -0.52
CA TRP A 72 -11.42 10.88 -1.40
C TRP A 72 -12.78 10.93 -0.73
N LYS A 73 -13.82 11.27 -1.48
CA LYS A 73 -15.21 11.17 -1.01
C LYS A 73 -15.58 9.72 -0.71
N GLN A 74 -16.44 9.51 0.28
CA GLN A 74 -17.15 8.25 0.39
C GLN A 74 -18.07 8.12 -0.83
N GLN A 75 -18.34 6.89 -1.25
CA GLN A 75 -19.30 6.62 -2.30
C GLN A 75 -20.63 7.26 -1.91
N GLN A 76 -21.07 8.24 -2.66
CA GLN A 76 -22.39 8.83 -2.49
C GLN A 76 -23.43 7.86 -3.08
N ASN A 77 -24.59 7.79 -2.45
CA ASN A 77 -25.71 7.01 -2.97
C ASN A 77 -26.01 7.44 -4.41
N ILE A 78 -26.26 6.45 -5.24
CA ILE A 78 -26.69 6.64 -6.64
C ILE A 78 -27.87 7.59 -6.62
N THR A 79 -27.70 8.80 -7.12
CA THR A 79 -28.81 9.72 -7.35
C THR A 79 -29.44 9.27 -8.66
N THR A 80 -30.60 8.61 -8.56
CA THR A 80 -31.45 8.39 -9.73
C THR A 80 -31.92 9.72 -10.21
N SER A 81 -31.53 10.16 -11.41
CA SER A 81 -32.13 11.32 -12.04
C SER A 81 -33.60 11.01 -12.35
N LEU A 82 -34.47 11.98 -12.27
CA LEU A 82 -35.88 11.87 -12.66
C LEU A 82 -36.08 11.38 -14.11
N PHE A 83 -35.04 11.35 -14.90
CA PHE A 83 -35.02 10.93 -16.31
C PHE A 83 -34.29 9.61 -16.57
N GLY A 84 -34.04 8.80 -15.52
CA GLY A 84 -33.56 7.42 -15.68
C GLY A 84 -32.05 7.26 -16.00
N GLY A 85 -31.24 8.31 -15.87
CA GLY A 85 -29.79 8.24 -15.97
C GLY A 85 -29.18 7.85 -14.63
N TYR A 86 -28.33 6.82 -14.62
CA TYR A 86 -27.50 6.49 -13.46
C TYR A 86 -26.17 7.24 -13.62
N GLU A 87 -25.92 8.24 -12.77
CA GLU A 87 -24.56 8.74 -12.60
C GLU A 87 -23.84 7.85 -11.58
N GLU A 88 -22.94 7.00 -12.03
CA GLU A 88 -21.98 6.36 -11.15
C GLU A 88 -21.04 7.43 -10.61
N SER A 89 -21.19 7.79 -9.33
CA SER A 89 -20.22 8.66 -8.68
C SER A 89 -18.92 7.90 -8.51
N SER A 90 -17.84 8.41 -9.11
CA SER A 90 -16.53 7.83 -8.99
C SER A 90 -16.09 7.71 -7.53
N LYS A 91 -15.58 6.55 -7.11
CA LYS A 91 -14.95 6.33 -5.79
C LYS A 91 -13.74 7.24 -5.55
N PHE A 92 -13.22 7.84 -6.61
CA PHE A 92 -12.03 8.71 -6.60
C PHE A 92 -12.38 10.18 -6.80
N THR A 93 -13.58 10.60 -6.43
CA THR A 93 -13.94 12.01 -6.35
C THR A 93 -13.23 12.66 -5.16
N ILE A 94 -12.53 13.77 -5.42
CA ILE A 94 -11.77 14.50 -4.39
C ILE A 94 -12.72 15.22 -3.45
N ARG A 95 -12.46 15.18 -2.15
CA ARG A 95 -13.14 15.99 -1.16
C ARG A 95 -12.79 17.47 -1.32
N ASN A 96 -13.79 18.32 -1.26
CA ASN A 96 -13.64 19.77 -1.23
C ASN A 96 -13.89 20.31 0.19
N LYS A 97 -13.76 21.62 0.37
CA LYS A 97 -13.97 22.29 1.67
C LYS A 97 -15.36 21.99 2.27
N GLY A 98 -16.40 21.90 1.46
CA GLY A 98 -17.77 21.63 1.92
C GLY A 98 -18.00 20.21 2.43
N ASP A 99 -17.10 19.26 2.13
CA ASP A 99 -17.19 17.88 2.60
C ASP A 99 -16.64 17.69 4.04
N TYR A 100 -16.10 18.76 4.65
CA TYR A 100 -15.51 18.76 6.00
C TYR A 100 -16.38 19.60 6.94
N HIS A 101 -17.38 18.99 7.56
CA HIS A 101 -18.38 19.72 8.35
C HIS A 101 -17.93 20.04 9.78
N LYS A 102 -17.07 19.24 10.38
CA LYS A 102 -16.71 19.36 11.80
C LYS A 102 -15.22 19.41 12.08
N CYS A 103 -14.37 19.03 11.12
CA CYS A 103 -12.94 19.15 11.28
C CYS A 103 -12.41 20.36 10.55
N GLN A 104 -11.34 20.92 11.09
CA GLN A 104 -10.62 22.00 10.38
C GLN A 104 -10.10 21.44 9.05
N PHE A 105 -10.63 21.93 7.95
CA PHE A 105 -10.15 21.57 6.62
C PHE A 105 -8.73 22.10 6.43
N LYS A 106 -7.81 21.18 6.17
CA LYS A 106 -6.42 21.48 5.82
C LYS A 106 -6.20 21.06 4.40
N TYR A 107 -6.45 21.97 3.47
CA TYR A 107 -6.34 21.73 2.04
C TYR A 107 -4.97 21.20 1.63
N ASP A 108 -3.93 21.86 2.11
CA ASP A 108 -2.53 21.50 1.89
C ASP A 108 -2.24 20.05 2.31
N LYS A 109 -2.65 19.65 3.52
CA LYS A 109 -2.47 18.28 4.00
C LYS A 109 -3.24 17.27 3.15
N SER A 110 -4.49 17.53 2.82
CA SER A 110 -5.31 16.65 1.98
C SER A 110 -4.72 16.48 0.59
N PHE A 111 -4.28 17.59 -0.01
CA PHE A 111 -3.63 17.60 -1.32
C PHE A 111 -2.31 16.81 -1.29
N LEU A 112 -1.42 17.11 -0.36
CA LEU A 112 -0.10 16.46 -0.27
C LEU A 112 -0.25 14.97 0.02
N THR A 113 -1.17 14.57 0.91
CA THR A 113 -1.43 13.14 1.18
C THR A 113 -1.87 12.43 -0.09
N ARG A 114 -2.77 13.02 -0.89
CA ARG A 114 -3.25 12.44 -2.14
C ARG A 114 -2.12 12.30 -3.16
N ILE A 115 -1.41 13.39 -3.45
CA ILE A 115 -0.33 13.40 -4.44
C ILE A 115 0.77 12.39 -4.05
N ASN A 116 1.18 12.39 -2.78
CA ASN A 116 2.18 11.42 -2.30
C ASN A 116 1.73 9.98 -2.50
N GLY A 117 0.47 9.65 -2.18
CA GLY A 117 -0.05 8.30 -2.37
C GLY A 117 -0.15 7.89 -3.84
N GLU A 118 -0.65 8.79 -4.71
CA GLU A 118 -0.75 8.55 -6.15
C GLU A 118 0.64 8.38 -6.78
N MET A 119 1.58 9.27 -6.48
CA MET A 119 2.95 9.19 -7.03
C MET A 119 3.70 7.95 -6.53
N CYS A 120 3.59 7.61 -5.25
CA CYS A 120 4.25 6.41 -4.72
C CYS A 120 3.75 5.14 -5.39
N ILE A 121 2.44 4.98 -5.58
CA ILE A 121 1.93 3.78 -6.25
C ILE A 121 2.27 3.78 -7.73
N PHE A 122 2.14 4.90 -8.42
CA PHE A 122 2.50 5.00 -9.83
C PHE A 122 3.97 4.63 -10.04
N ASN A 123 4.90 5.22 -9.27
CA ASN A 123 6.32 4.91 -9.38
C ASN A 123 6.66 3.48 -8.95
N THR A 124 5.94 2.91 -7.97
CA THR A 124 6.08 1.49 -7.61
C THR A 124 5.79 0.60 -8.81
N LEU A 125 4.67 0.83 -9.50
CA LEU A 125 4.31 0.04 -10.69
C LEU A 125 5.28 0.28 -11.84
N LYS A 126 5.75 1.51 -12.02
CA LYS A 126 6.77 1.86 -13.02
C LYS A 126 8.09 1.13 -12.77
N ILE A 127 8.52 1.02 -11.51
CA ILE A 127 9.72 0.25 -11.11
C ILE A 127 9.51 -1.25 -11.40
N ILE A 128 8.34 -1.81 -11.08
CA ILE A 128 8.03 -3.21 -11.38
C ILE A 128 8.05 -3.46 -12.88
N ASP A 129 7.45 -2.58 -13.68
CA ASP A 129 7.43 -2.73 -15.15
C ASP A 129 8.82 -2.57 -15.78
N HIS A 130 9.64 -1.65 -15.25
CA HIS A 130 11.01 -1.41 -15.73
C HIS A 130 11.92 -2.62 -15.49
N TYR A 131 11.96 -3.11 -14.24
CA TYR A 131 12.86 -4.21 -13.88
C TYR A 131 12.30 -5.59 -14.22
N LYS A 132 10.99 -5.75 -14.36
CA LYS A 132 10.32 -7.02 -14.63
C LYS A 132 10.89 -8.15 -13.77
N PRO A 133 10.80 -8.03 -12.42
CA PRO A 133 11.31 -9.04 -11.51
C PRO A 133 10.58 -10.37 -11.74
N LYS A 134 11.19 -11.48 -11.34
CA LYS A 134 10.49 -12.78 -11.35
C LYS A 134 9.24 -12.74 -10.49
N ILE A 135 9.32 -12.03 -9.34
CA ILE A 135 8.21 -11.87 -8.41
C ILE A 135 8.10 -10.42 -7.99
N PHE A 136 6.87 -9.90 -8.00
CA PHE A 136 6.56 -8.66 -7.28
C PHE A 136 5.48 -8.91 -6.23
N VAL A 137 5.56 -8.17 -5.13
CA VAL A 137 4.58 -8.22 -4.03
C VAL A 137 4.32 -6.79 -3.55
N ILE A 138 3.06 -6.36 -3.59
CA ILE A 138 2.63 -5.03 -3.14
C ILE A 138 1.76 -5.21 -1.89
N GLU A 139 2.17 -4.63 -0.76
CA GLU A 139 1.43 -4.68 0.50
C GLU A 139 0.59 -3.43 0.68
N ASN A 140 -0.68 -3.60 1.09
CA ASN A 140 -1.51 -2.50 1.59
C ASN A 140 -2.70 -3.05 2.39
N PRO A 141 -3.37 -2.23 3.24
CA PRO A 141 -4.59 -2.66 3.91
C PRO A 141 -5.61 -3.28 2.96
N ALA A 142 -6.18 -4.43 3.36
CA ALA A 142 -7.03 -5.24 2.48
C ALA A 142 -8.21 -4.50 1.88
N TYR A 143 -8.80 -3.58 2.64
CA TYR A 143 -9.99 -2.83 2.24
C TYR A 143 -9.68 -1.39 1.80
N GLY A 144 -8.39 -1.07 1.58
CA GLY A 144 -7.95 0.22 1.05
C GLY A 144 -8.39 0.40 -0.40
N ARG A 145 -8.65 1.64 -0.80
CA ARG A 145 -9.03 2.00 -2.18
C ARG A 145 -7.90 1.83 -3.20
N ILE A 146 -6.69 1.61 -2.75
CA ILE A 146 -5.51 1.44 -3.61
C ILE A 146 -5.70 0.31 -4.63
N TRP A 147 -6.34 -0.81 -4.24
CA TRP A 147 -6.55 -1.96 -5.12
C TRP A 147 -7.45 -1.63 -6.32
N GLU A 148 -8.53 -0.92 -6.05
CA GLU A 148 -9.41 -0.42 -7.11
C GLU A 148 -8.72 0.65 -7.96
N TYR A 149 -7.92 1.52 -7.34
CA TYR A 149 -7.16 2.56 -8.05
C TYR A 149 -6.14 1.95 -9.02
N ILE A 150 -5.38 0.96 -8.59
CA ILE A 150 -4.42 0.24 -9.44
C ILE A 150 -5.14 -0.38 -10.64
N LYS A 151 -6.26 -1.05 -10.40
CA LYS A 151 -7.00 -1.76 -11.43
C LYS A 151 -7.74 -0.83 -12.38
N SER A 152 -8.53 0.11 -11.84
CA SER A 152 -9.51 0.87 -12.64
C SER A 152 -8.96 2.21 -13.13
N VAL A 153 -8.00 2.83 -12.42
CA VAL A 153 -7.43 4.12 -12.78
C VAL A 153 -6.11 3.96 -13.52
N ILE A 154 -5.19 3.14 -12.99
CA ILE A 154 -3.89 2.92 -13.63
C ILE A 154 -3.98 1.84 -14.71
N GLY A 155 -4.86 0.85 -14.55
CA GLY A 155 -4.99 -0.26 -15.50
C GLY A 155 -3.90 -1.32 -15.37
N PHE A 156 -3.24 -1.40 -14.20
CA PHE A 156 -2.23 -2.42 -13.93
C PHE A 156 -2.89 -3.69 -13.40
N ASP A 157 -2.56 -4.84 -14.02
CA ASP A 157 -3.10 -6.13 -13.61
C ASP A 157 -2.29 -6.74 -12.47
N ILE A 158 -2.99 -7.17 -11.42
CA ILE A 158 -2.42 -7.92 -10.29
C ILE A 158 -3.07 -9.30 -10.29
N PRO A 159 -2.37 -10.35 -10.76
CA PRO A 159 -2.95 -11.68 -10.93
C PRO A 159 -3.48 -12.32 -9.63
N TYR A 160 -2.79 -12.10 -8.51
CA TYR A 160 -3.16 -12.70 -7.23
C TYR A 160 -3.35 -11.64 -6.14
N GLU A 161 -4.48 -11.68 -5.47
CA GLU A 161 -4.83 -10.88 -4.31
C GLU A 161 -4.77 -11.73 -3.03
N ASN A 162 -3.59 -11.86 -2.43
CA ASN A 162 -3.35 -12.70 -1.27
C ASN A 162 -3.84 -12.00 0.01
N LEU A 163 -5.05 -12.28 0.45
CA LEU A 163 -5.61 -11.74 1.69
C LEU A 163 -5.05 -12.49 2.90
N THR A 164 -4.62 -11.75 3.91
CA THR A 164 -4.18 -12.31 5.19
C THR A 164 -4.58 -11.43 6.36
N PHE A 165 -4.43 -11.98 7.57
CA PHE A 165 -4.62 -11.26 8.83
C PHE A 165 -3.35 -11.39 9.66
N TYR A 166 -2.79 -10.27 10.10
CA TYR A 166 -1.53 -10.24 10.85
C TYR A 166 -1.57 -11.10 12.12
N TYR A 167 -2.76 -11.28 12.70
CA TYR A 167 -2.96 -12.19 13.82
C TYR A 167 -2.47 -13.62 13.55
N ASN A 168 -2.60 -14.12 12.33
CA ASN A 168 -2.16 -15.48 11.97
C ASN A 168 -0.63 -15.65 12.08
N TYR A 169 0.09 -14.54 12.21
CA TYR A 169 1.55 -14.50 12.25
C TYR A 169 2.09 -13.93 13.57
N GLY A 170 1.28 -14.03 14.64
CA GLY A 170 1.69 -13.62 15.99
C GLY A 170 1.50 -12.13 16.30
N TYR A 171 0.81 -11.37 15.44
CA TYR A 171 0.49 -9.98 15.73
C TYR A 171 -0.75 -9.90 16.65
N PRO A 172 -0.78 -8.97 17.65
CA PRO A 172 -1.84 -8.96 18.66
C PRO A 172 -3.21 -8.54 18.14
N VAL A 173 -3.29 -7.92 16.97
CA VAL A 173 -4.54 -7.49 16.34
C VAL A 173 -4.75 -8.09 14.97
N GLN A 174 -6.02 -8.18 14.58
CA GLN A 174 -6.44 -8.79 13.32
C GLN A 174 -6.24 -7.85 12.12
N LYS A 175 -5.15 -7.17 11.97
CA LYS A 175 -4.95 -6.26 10.83
C LYS A 175 -5.12 -7.03 9.51
N ALA A 176 -6.23 -6.77 8.81
CA ALA A 176 -6.49 -7.34 7.49
C ALA A 176 -5.60 -6.63 6.45
N THR A 177 -4.76 -7.39 5.79
CA THR A 177 -3.81 -6.89 4.80
C THR A 177 -3.87 -7.74 3.54
N LYS A 178 -3.73 -7.12 2.40
CA LYS A 178 -3.66 -7.78 1.10
C LYS A 178 -2.25 -7.62 0.55
N PHE A 179 -1.75 -8.68 -0.03
CA PHE A 179 -0.51 -8.73 -0.79
C PHE A 179 -0.85 -9.04 -2.24
N GLY A 180 -0.84 -7.99 -3.08
CA GLY A 180 -1.01 -8.15 -4.52
C GLY A 180 0.28 -8.62 -5.16
N SER A 181 0.25 -9.70 -5.94
CA SER A 181 1.46 -10.28 -6.54
C SER A 181 1.18 -10.98 -7.85
N ASN A 182 2.24 -11.35 -8.57
CA ASN A 182 2.15 -12.20 -9.75
C ASN A 182 2.18 -13.71 -9.43
N ILE A 183 2.28 -14.10 -8.15
CA ILE A 183 2.22 -15.49 -7.69
C ILE A 183 1.22 -15.66 -6.53
N ASP A 184 0.72 -16.88 -6.34
CA ASP A 184 -0.05 -17.25 -5.14
C ASP A 184 0.91 -17.48 -3.97
N LEU A 185 0.82 -16.60 -2.96
CA LEU A 185 1.68 -16.65 -1.76
C LEU A 185 1.19 -17.63 -0.69
N LYS A 186 0.08 -18.33 -0.90
CA LYS A 186 -0.51 -19.33 0.01
C LYS A 186 -0.56 -18.89 1.47
N LEU A 187 -0.87 -17.62 1.72
CA LEU A 187 -0.86 -17.04 3.06
C LEU A 187 -2.05 -17.51 3.91
N LEU A 188 -1.81 -17.63 5.22
CA LEU A 188 -2.87 -17.97 6.18
C LEU A 188 -3.90 -16.81 6.23
N ASN A 189 -5.18 -17.12 6.00
CA ASN A 189 -6.25 -16.13 5.91
C ASN A 189 -7.40 -16.35 6.91
N GLN A 190 -7.14 -17.07 8.01
CA GLN A 190 -8.14 -17.34 9.03
C GLN A 190 -8.53 -16.08 9.79
N LYS A 191 -9.81 -15.73 9.77
CA LYS A 191 -10.34 -14.59 10.52
C LYS A 191 -10.59 -14.98 11.96
N LYS A 192 -10.03 -14.23 12.92
CA LYS A 192 -10.30 -14.45 14.34
C LYS A 192 -11.73 -14.04 14.68
N LYS A 193 -12.46 -14.90 15.42
CA LYS A 193 -13.74 -14.55 16.04
C LYS A 193 -13.44 -13.85 17.37
N GLY A 194 -13.92 -12.61 17.56
CA GLY A 194 -13.79 -11.89 18.84
C GLY A 194 -13.58 -10.38 18.68
N LYS A 195 -13.65 -9.64 19.78
CA LYS A 195 -13.42 -8.20 19.80
C LYS A 195 -11.94 -7.90 19.63
N ILE A 196 -11.62 -7.04 18.67
CA ILE A 196 -10.26 -6.52 18.47
C ILE A 196 -9.95 -5.55 19.60
N SER A 197 -8.85 -5.77 20.33
CA SER A 197 -8.41 -4.81 21.35
C SER A 197 -7.80 -3.59 20.67
N LEU A 198 -8.49 -2.46 20.76
CA LEU A 198 -7.97 -1.17 20.27
C LEU A 198 -6.87 -0.59 21.18
N LYS A 199 -6.67 -1.16 22.39
CA LYS A 199 -5.62 -0.69 23.34
C LYS A 199 -4.23 -0.72 22.69
N HIS A 200 -3.96 -1.68 21.82
CA HIS A 200 -2.68 -1.78 21.11
C HIS A 200 -2.36 -0.55 20.24
N TYR A 201 -3.39 0.12 19.71
CA TYR A 201 -3.21 1.31 18.86
C TYR A 201 -3.04 2.61 19.65
N ASN A 202 -3.31 2.59 20.95
CA ASN A 202 -3.42 3.80 21.78
C ASN A 202 -2.26 4.02 22.77
N THR A 203 -1.28 3.11 22.84
CA THR A 203 -0.19 3.20 23.82
C THR A 203 1.14 3.58 23.18
N GLY A 204 1.74 4.72 23.59
CA GLY A 204 3.13 5.08 23.40
C GLY A 204 3.48 5.98 22.18
N SER A 205 4.68 6.54 22.19
CA SER A 205 5.24 7.46 21.18
C SER A 205 5.62 6.79 19.83
N ASN A 206 5.80 5.46 19.79
CA ASN A 206 6.16 4.70 18.58
C ASN A 206 4.95 4.16 17.83
N ARG A 207 3.84 4.89 17.86
CA ARG A 207 2.53 4.40 17.39
C ARG A 207 2.44 4.12 15.88
N TYR A 208 3.16 4.87 15.08
CA TYR A 208 3.09 4.73 13.62
C TYR A 208 3.86 3.48 13.18
N ASN A 209 5.15 3.38 13.50
CA ASN A 209 6.00 2.28 13.08
C ASN A 209 5.50 0.93 13.58
N SER A 210 5.09 0.83 14.87
CA SER A 210 4.55 -0.41 15.41
C SER A 210 3.26 -0.90 14.71
N ARG A 211 2.44 0.02 14.18
CA ARG A 211 1.23 -0.32 13.42
C ARG A 211 1.48 -0.64 11.95
N SER A 212 2.56 -0.07 11.40
CA SER A 212 2.91 -0.21 9.98
C SER A 212 3.72 -1.47 9.72
N ASN A 213 4.53 -1.91 10.69
CA ASN A 213 5.42 -3.04 10.52
C ASN A 213 4.68 -4.33 10.15
N ILE A 214 5.18 -5.01 9.15
CA ILE A 214 4.75 -6.36 8.77
C ILE A 214 5.31 -7.34 9.80
N PRO A 215 4.52 -8.28 10.35
CA PRO A 215 5.03 -9.28 11.30
C PRO A 215 6.16 -10.11 10.68
N LEU A 216 7.25 -10.33 11.43
CA LEU A 216 8.40 -11.05 10.93
C LEU A 216 8.06 -12.46 10.41
N ASN A 217 7.13 -13.17 11.09
CA ASN A 217 6.71 -14.49 10.64
C ASN A 217 5.95 -14.43 9.30
N LEU A 218 5.25 -13.33 9.02
CA LEU A 218 4.58 -13.12 7.73
C LEU A 218 5.62 -12.85 6.63
N VAL A 219 6.62 -12.00 6.93
CA VAL A 219 7.73 -11.77 5.98
C VAL A 219 8.44 -13.08 5.64
N LYS A 220 8.75 -13.91 6.65
CA LYS A 220 9.36 -15.24 6.42
C LYS A 220 8.48 -16.16 5.57
N ALA A 221 7.15 -16.13 5.77
CA ALA A 221 6.23 -16.92 4.95
C ALA A 221 6.23 -16.45 3.49
N ILE A 222 6.21 -15.13 3.24
CA ILE A 222 6.29 -14.57 1.89
C ILE A 222 7.61 -14.96 1.22
N ILE A 223 8.74 -14.79 1.90
CA ILE A 223 10.07 -15.15 1.36
C ILE A 223 10.12 -16.63 1.01
N LYS A 224 9.59 -17.51 1.86
CA LYS A 224 9.55 -18.95 1.59
C LYS A 224 8.79 -19.30 0.31
N GLU A 225 7.64 -18.67 0.07
CA GLU A 225 6.88 -18.91 -1.18
C GLU A 225 7.63 -18.33 -2.40
N CYS A 226 8.31 -17.19 -2.23
CA CYS A 226 9.17 -16.64 -3.28
C CYS A 226 10.35 -17.56 -3.62
N GLU A 227 11.03 -18.12 -2.60
CA GLU A 227 12.14 -19.07 -2.78
C GLU A 227 11.66 -20.36 -3.50
N ALA A 228 10.51 -20.89 -3.10
CA ALA A 228 9.93 -22.06 -3.74
C ALA A 228 9.65 -21.81 -5.23
N TYR A 229 9.06 -20.67 -5.56
CA TYR A 229 8.74 -20.31 -6.95
C TYR A 229 10.00 -20.08 -7.82
N ILE A 230 11.06 -19.50 -7.25
CA ILE A 230 12.31 -19.23 -8.00
C ILE A 230 13.15 -20.49 -8.16
N GLY A 231 13.01 -21.46 -7.23
CA GLY A 231 13.75 -22.73 -7.25
C GLY A 231 13.10 -23.83 -8.13
N GLU A 232 11.87 -23.59 -8.59
CA GLU A 232 11.20 -24.41 -9.63
C GLU A 232 11.66 -24.02 -11.03
#